data_3a4c088b3c382f8d5103876115949b52
#
_entry.id   3a4c088b3c382f8d5103876115949b52
#
_cell.length_a   1.000
_cell.length_b   1.000
_cell.length_c   1.000
_cell.angle_alpha   90.00
_cell.angle_beta   90.00
_cell.angle_gamma   90.00
#
_symmetry.space_group_name_H-M   'P 1'
#
loop_
_entity.id
_entity.type
_entity.pdbx_description
1 polymer ?
#
loop_
_entity_poly.entity_id
_entity_poly.type
_entity_poly.pdbx_seq_one_letter_code
_entity_poly.pdbx_strand_id
1 'polypeptide(L)'
;MKVTVASEGGEIIPVSGTGSVYVAEIAGNETSEQTFPMQAAAGLAEKTYKLSVKMGYENTSGEAFEMEDTLYLPVYLKQRISVTDVMTDDAKVGDEVEITAQVNNLGEGMLYNVNARVEGKHVEKQETYIGNIDTGKSGNVDLLAKAIEVTDFDEMAKAEDWIIVTYEDRNGDKHEEKVDVSFYIETVDYEDLEVLKEAPEKTGPATWQILLICACVLAVGVFVGVTINKKRSR
;
A
#
# COMPACT_ATOMS: atom_id res chain seq x y z
N MET A 1 -14.80 -51.38 -12.20
CA MET A 1 -15.01 -50.00 -12.67
C MET A 1 -13.66 -49.31 -12.78
N LYS A 2 -13.45 -48.52 -13.85
CA LYS A 2 -12.26 -47.69 -14.02
C LYS A 2 -12.73 -46.23 -14.00
N VAL A 3 -12.08 -45.41 -13.16
CA VAL A 3 -12.31 -43.99 -13.14
C VAL A 3 -11.05 -43.26 -13.60
N THR A 4 -11.18 -42.32 -14.54
CA THR A 4 -10.04 -41.59 -15.08
C THR A 4 -10.38 -40.09 -14.96
N VAL A 5 -9.46 -39.30 -14.38
CA VAL A 5 -9.53 -37.84 -14.30
C VAL A 5 -8.43 -37.24 -15.15
N ALA A 6 -8.79 -36.34 -16.05
CA ALA A 6 -7.85 -35.70 -16.96
C ALA A 6 -8.23 -34.22 -17.22
N SER A 7 -7.24 -33.36 -17.34
CA SER A 7 -7.42 -32.00 -17.83
C SER A 7 -7.41 -32.00 -19.37
N GLU A 8 -8.35 -31.29 -19.99
CA GLU A 8 -8.45 -31.22 -21.45
C GLU A 8 -7.20 -30.60 -22.10
N GLY A 9 -6.59 -29.62 -21.47
CA GLY A 9 -5.38 -28.92 -21.96
C GLY A 9 -4.07 -29.44 -21.38
N GLY A 10 -4.13 -30.44 -20.47
CA GLY A 10 -2.92 -30.97 -19.80
C GLY A 10 -2.33 -30.03 -18.76
N GLU A 11 -3.06 -29.00 -18.30
CA GLU A 11 -2.61 -28.03 -17.32
C GLU A 11 -2.59 -28.57 -15.90
N ILE A 12 -3.48 -29.52 -15.60
CA ILE A 12 -3.55 -30.25 -14.33
C ILE A 12 -3.19 -31.70 -14.63
N ILE A 13 -2.07 -32.14 -14.06
CA ILE A 13 -1.48 -33.46 -14.37
C ILE A 13 -1.46 -34.33 -13.12
N PRO A 14 -1.60 -35.67 -13.27
CA PRO A 14 -1.43 -36.59 -12.16
C PRO A 14 -0.02 -36.47 -11.58
N VAL A 15 0.12 -36.48 -10.24
CA VAL A 15 1.43 -36.50 -9.56
C VAL A 15 2.19 -37.79 -9.90
N SER A 16 1.46 -38.88 -10.11
CA SER A 16 2.03 -40.17 -10.52
C SER A 16 1.00 -40.98 -11.30
N GLY A 17 1.47 -41.87 -12.18
CA GLY A 17 0.65 -42.79 -12.94
C GLY A 17 -0.16 -42.13 -14.08
N THR A 18 -1.33 -42.66 -14.37
CA THR A 18 -2.16 -42.29 -15.53
C THR A 18 -3.38 -41.46 -15.21
N GLY A 19 -3.54 -41.02 -13.95
CA GLY A 19 -4.77 -40.36 -13.49
C GLY A 19 -5.98 -41.29 -13.46
N SER A 20 -5.77 -42.59 -13.44
CA SER A 20 -6.83 -43.62 -13.41
C SER A 20 -6.74 -44.46 -12.14
N VAL A 21 -7.90 -44.80 -11.59
CA VAL A 21 -8.07 -45.71 -10.44
C VAL A 21 -9.03 -46.83 -10.83
N TYR A 22 -8.77 -48.01 -10.36
CA TYR A 22 -9.61 -49.19 -10.54
C TYR A 22 -10.34 -49.48 -9.23
N VAL A 23 -11.66 -49.54 -9.28
CA VAL A 23 -12.54 -49.96 -8.20
C VAL A 23 -13.07 -51.35 -8.57
N ALA A 24 -12.81 -52.35 -7.74
CA ALA A 24 -13.17 -53.73 -8.05
C ALA A 24 -14.69 -53.91 -8.14
N GLU A 25 -15.41 -53.41 -7.14
CA GLU A 25 -16.85 -53.51 -7.03
C GLU A 25 -17.43 -52.35 -6.22
N ILE A 26 -18.62 -51.94 -6.59
CA ILE A 26 -19.46 -51.05 -5.75
C ILE A 26 -20.83 -51.71 -5.68
N ALA A 27 -21.26 -52.12 -4.50
CA ALA A 27 -22.55 -52.74 -4.28
C ALA A 27 -23.70 -51.77 -4.56
N GLY A 28 -24.87 -52.27 -4.85
CA GLY A 28 -26.04 -51.44 -5.14
C GLY A 28 -26.38 -50.51 -3.95
N ASN A 29 -26.57 -49.22 -4.20
CA ASN A 29 -26.80 -48.15 -3.24
C ASN A 29 -25.58 -47.83 -2.32
N GLU A 30 -24.38 -48.33 -2.63
CA GLU A 30 -23.18 -47.95 -1.92
C GLU A 30 -22.35 -46.91 -2.65
N THR A 31 -21.47 -46.24 -1.90
CA THR A 31 -20.55 -45.19 -2.39
C THR A 31 -19.12 -45.63 -2.19
N SER A 32 -18.27 -45.34 -3.18
CA SER A 32 -16.83 -45.55 -3.08
C SER A 32 -16.13 -44.21 -3.28
N GLU A 33 -15.28 -43.82 -2.33
CA GLU A 33 -14.46 -42.62 -2.39
C GLU A 33 -13.11 -42.92 -3.02
N GLN A 34 -12.70 -42.10 -3.99
CA GLN A 34 -11.40 -42.25 -4.66
C GLN A 34 -10.65 -40.91 -4.66
N THR A 35 -9.34 -40.97 -4.36
CA THR A 35 -8.47 -39.80 -4.32
C THR A 35 -7.55 -39.78 -5.54
N PHE A 36 -7.50 -38.65 -6.23
CA PHE A 36 -6.64 -38.40 -7.38
C PHE A 36 -5.63 -37.31 -7.03
N PRO A 37 -4.37 -37.65 -6.67
CA PRO A 37 -3.35 -36.64 -6.46
C PRO A 37 -2.95 -36.02 -7.80
N MET A 38 -3.26 -34.73 -7.94
CA MET A 38 -3.02 -33.92 -9.12
C MET A 38 -2.11 -32.75 -8.77
N GLN A 39 -1.37 -32.24 -9.73
CA GLN A 39 -0.55 -31.03 -9.61
C GLN A 39 -0.79 -30.10 -10.78
N ALA A 40 -0.65 -28.82 -10.54
CA ALA A 40 -0.67 -27.79 -11.56
C ALA A 40 0.64 -27.80 -12.38
N ALA A 41 0.56 -27.63 -13.68
CA ALA A 41 1.74 -27.36 -14.50
C ALA A 41 2.31 -25.98 -14.16
N ALA A 42 3.61 -25.78 -14.39
CA ALA A 42 4.25 -24.50 -14.16
C ALA A 42 3.66 -23.39 -15.06
N GLY A 43 3.50 -22.18 -14.50
CA GLY A 43 3.00 -21.03 -15.24
C GLY A 43 1.50 -21.08 -15.53
N LEU A 44 0.73 -21.81 -14.72
CA LEU A 44 -0.72 -21.87 -14.87
C LEU A 44 -1.35 -20.50 -14.64
N ALA A 45 -2.29 -20.13 -15.49
CA ALA A 45 -3.06 -18.90 -15.29
C ALA A 45 -4.10 -19.08 -14.18
N GLU A 46 -4.39 -18.01 -13.46
CA GLU A 46 -5.44 -17.99 -12.45
C GLU A 46 -6.82 -17.98 -13.09
N LYS A 47 -7.48 -19.13 -13.13
CA LYS A 47 -8.82 -19.35 -13.67
C LYS A 47 -9.38 -20.69 -13.19
N THR A 48 -10.65 -20.93 -13.51
CA THR A 48 -11.26 -22.25 -13.33
C THR A 48 -10.90 -23.18 -14.49
N TYR A 49 -10.36 -24.34 -14.18
CA TYR A 49 -10.01 -25.41 -15.14
C TYR A 49 -11.08 -26.48 -15.14
N LYS A 50 -11.31 -27.07 -16.32
CA LYS A 50 -12.21 -28.20 -16.51
C LYS A 50 -11.40 -29.51 -16.47
N LEU A 51 -11.86 -30.45 -15.67
CA LEU A 51 -11.37 -31.81 -15.63
C LEU A 51 -12.48 -32.74 -16.12
N SER A 52 -12.17 -33.58 -17.08
CA SER A 52 -13.06 -34.66 -17.52
C SER A 52 -12.90 -35.83 -16.56
N VAL A 53 -14.01 -36.36 -16.07
CA VAL A 53 -14.10 -37.56 -15.24
C VAL A 53 -14.78 -38.65 -16.05
N LYS A 54 -14.01 -39.60 -16.55
CA LYS A 54 -14.52 -40.76 -17.34
C LYS A 54 -14.63 -41.97 -16.45
N MET A 55 -15.76 -42.61 -16.48
CA MET A 55 -16.07 -43.80 -15.72
C MET A 55 -16.49 -44.92 -16.67
N GLY A 56 -15.74 -46.03 -16.72
CA GLY A 56 -16.10 -47.22 -17.43
C GLY A 56 -16.36 -48.36 -16.46
N TYR A 57 -17.53 -49.01 -16.55
CA TYR A 57 -17.87 -50.10 -15.66
C TYR A 57 -18.70 -51.16 -16.36
N GLU A 58 -18.74 -52.34 -15.78
CA GLU A 58 -19.61 -53.44 -16.23
C GLU A 58 -20.62 -53.77 -15.13
N ASN A 59 -21.80 -54.14 -15.54
CA ASN A 59 -22.83 -54.66 -14.63
C ASN A 59 -22.62 -56.14 -14.34
N THR A 60 -23.46 -56.73 -13.48
CA THR A 60 -23.42 -58.14 -13.11
C THR A 60 -23.69 -59.11 -14.29
N SER A 61 -24.27 -58.60 -15.39
CA SER A 61 -24.51 -59.34 -16.61
C SER A 61 -23.34 -59.27 -17.62
N GLY A 62 -22.27 -58.50 -17.31
CA GLY A 62 -21.14 -58.30 -18.20
C GLY A 62 -21.37 -57.23 -19.29
N GLU A 63 -22.42 -56.43 -19.17
CA GLU A 63 -22.62 -55.31 -20.08
C GLU A 63 -21.77 -54.11 -19.67
N ALA A 64 -21.04 -53.55 -20.64
CA ALA A 64 -20.16 -52.40 -20.43
C ALA A 64 -20.91 -51.09 -20.57
N PHE A 65 -20.64 -50.14 -19.68
CA PHE A 65 -21.18 -48.79 -19.67
C PHE A 65 -20.05 -47.78 -19.56
N GLU A 66 -20.23 -46.63 -20.19
CA GLU A 66 -19.35 -45.47 -20.06
C GLU A 66 -20.17 -44.24 -19.65
N MET A 67 -19.59 -43.47 -18.75
CA MET A 67 -20.16 -42.20 -18.31
C MET A 67 -19.03 -41.15 -18.27
N GLU A 68 -19.32 -39.93 -18.64
CA GLU A 68 -18.42 -38.80 -18.54
C GLU A 68 -19.11 -37.66 -17.77
N ASP A 69 -18.35 -37.06 -16.87
CA ASP A 69 -18.75 -35.88 -16.11
C ASP A 69 -17.66 -34.84 -16.13
N THR A 70 -17.97 -33.59 -15.75
CA THR A 70 -17.01 -32.48 -15.71
C THR A 70 -16.88 -31.92 -14.30
N LEU A 71 -15.65 -31.89 -13.80
CA LEU A 71 -15.29 -31.23 -12.57
C LEU A 71 -14.68 -29.86 -12.89
N TYR A 72 -15.10 -28.83 -12.20
CA TYR A 72 -14.55 -27.47 -12.29
C TYR A 72 -13.62 -27.21 -11.11
N LEU A 73 -12.32 -26.98 -11.38
CA LEU A 73 -11.31 -26.75 -10.37
C LEU A 73 -10.82 -25.30 -10.45
N PRO A 74 -11.16 -24.44 -9.47
CA PRO A 74 -10.59 -23.11 -9.40
C PRO A 74 -9.13 -23.18 -8.99
N VAL A 75 -8.28 -22.44 -9.69
CA VAL A 75 -6.84 -22.31 -9.39
C VAL A 75 -6.57 -20.87 -9.03
N TYR A 76 -5.93 -20.68 -7.87
CA TYR A 76 -5.51 -19.38 -7.35
C TYR A 76 -3.99 -19.30 -7.33
N LEU A 77 -3.46 -18.14 -7.69
CA LEU A 77 -2.03 -17.87 -7.65
C LEU A 77 -1.61 -17.41 -6.25
N LYS A 78 -0.47 -17.88 -5.79
CA LYS A 78 0.03 -17.54 -4.47
C LYS A 78 0.49 -16.09 -4.43
N GLN A 79 -0.12 -15.30 -3.55
CA GLN A 79 0.32 -13.94 -3.23
C GLN A 79 1.54 -13.99 -2.31
N ARG A 80 2.51 -13.14 -2.58
CA ARG A 80 3.69 -12.93 -1.73
C ARG A 80 4.24 -11.55 -1.97
N ILE A 81 4.34 -10.77 -0.92
CA ILE A 81 4.94 -9.44 -0.95
C ILE A 81 6.18 -9.37 -0.06
N SER A 82 6.99 -8.36 -0.28
CA SER A 82 8.08 -7.95 0.60
C SER A 82 8.14 -6.43 0.60
N VAL A 83 8.31 -5.85 1.78
CA VAL A 83 8.59 -4.42 1.93
C VAL A 83 10.06 -4.28 2.23
N THR A 84 10.76 -3.46 1.44
CA THR A 84 12.22 -3.23 1.53
C THR A 84 12.52 -1.76 1.46
N ASP A 85 13.80 -1.41 1.66
CA ASP A 85 14.33 -0.05 1.52
C ASP A 85 13.55 0.97 2.37
N VAL A 86 13.17 0.54 3.60
CA VAL A 86 12.50 1.41 4.56
C VAL A 86 13.50 2.43 5.07
N MET A 87 13.24 3.70 4.79
CA MET A 87 14.05 4.83 5.24
C MET A 87 13.15 5.89 5.86
N THR A 88 13.67 6.55 6.88
CA THR A 88 13.03 7.65 7.59
C THR A 88 14.04 8.75 7.81
N ASP A 89 13.62 10.00 7.73
CA ASP A 89 14.44 11.13 8.10
C ASP A 89 14.42 11.37 9.61
N ASP A 90 15.49 11.98 10.13
CA ASP A 90 15.53 12.50 11.51
C ASP A 90 14.63 13.73 11.61
N ALA A 91 13.91 13.88 12.73
CA ALA A 91 12.98 14.97 12.92
C ALA A 91 12.92 15.46 14.37
N LYS A 92 12.32 16.64 14.58
CA LYS A 92 11.90 17.10 15.91
C LYS A 92 10.38 16.94 16.05
N VAL A 93 9.92 16.83 17.29
CA VAL A 93 8.47 16.79 17.57
C VAL A 93 7.77 18.00 16.93
N GLY A 94 6.76 17.75 16.12
CA GLY A 94 6.00 18.75 15.38
C GLY A 94 6.40 18.92 13.92
N ASP A 95 7.57 18.41 13.51
CA ASP A 95 8.03 18.42 12.11
C ASP A 95 7.38 17.30 11.30
N GLU A 96 7.45 17.41 9.97
CA GLU A 96 7.11 16.34 9.06
C GLU A 96 8.31 15.40 8.88
N VAL A 97 8.05 14.10 8.95
CA VAL A 97 9.01 13.02 8.70
C VAL A 97 8.70 12.40 7.36
N GLU A 98 9.69 12.38 6.46
CA GLU A 98 9.59 11.62 5.22
C GLU A 98 9.84 10.13 5.50
N ILE A 99 8.96 9.29 4.98
CA ILE A 99 9.00 7.83 5.12
C ILE A 99 8.94 7.24 3.73
N THR A 100 9.99 6.58 3.33
CA THR A 100 10.04 5.89 2.03
C THR A 100 10.21 4.40 2.22
N ALA A 101 9.62 3.62 1.33
CA ALA A 101 9.79 2.18 1.26
C ALA A 101 9.47 1.66 -0.15
N GLN A 102 9.77 0.40 -0.40
CA GLN A 102 9.41 -0.26 -1.65
C GLN A 102 8.61 -1.53 -1.37
N VAL A 103 7.42 -1.64 -1.98
CA VAL A 103 6.58 -2.84 -1.93
C VAL A 103 6.86 -3.68 -3.17
N ASN A 104 7.40 -4.88 -2.99
CA ASN A 104 7.76 -5.79 -4.07
C ASN A 104 6.72 -6.90 -4.18
N ASN A 105 6.16 -7.12 -5.36
CA ASN A 105 5.32 -8.27 -5.65
C ASN A 105 6.20 -9.47 -6.04
N LEU A 106 6.40 -10.37 -5.11
CA LEU A 106 7.16 -11.62 -5.29
C LEU A 106 6.23 -12.82 -5.54
N GLY A 107 4.93 -12.59 -5.64
CA GLY A 107 3.93 -13.60 -5.93
C GLY A 107 3.82 -13.90 -7.43
N GLU A 108 2.87 -14.78 -7.77
CA GLU A 108 2.58 -15.16 -9.15
C GLU A 108 1.39 -14.40 -9.73
N GLY A 109 0.57 -13.76 -8.88
CA GLY A 109 -0.58 -12.94 -9.25
C GLY A 109 -0.31 -11.44 -9.06
N MET A 110 -1.13 -10.60 -9.74
CA MET A 110 -1.15 -9.16 -9.54
C MET A 110 -1.67 -8.82 -8.13
N LEU A 111 -1.12 -7.80 -7.51
CA LEU A 111 -1.66 -7.17 -6.30
C LEU A 111 -2.56 -6.02 -6.74
N TYR A 112 -3.80 -6.02 -6.26
CA TYR A 112 -4.77 -4.98 -6.57
C TYR A 112 -4.92 -4.00 -5.41
N ASN A 113 -5.24 -2.75 -5.73
CA ASN A 113 -5.59 -1.72 -4.74
C ASN A 113 -4.59 -1.62 -3.59
N VAL A 114 -3.28 -1.70 -3.91
CA VAL A 114 -2.22 -1.63 -2.92
C VAL A 114 -2.22 -0.26 -2.26
N ASN A 115 -2.26 -0.24 -0.95
CA ASN A 115 -2.22 0.94 -0.12
C ASN A 115 -1.18 0.73 0.99
N ALA A 116 -0.45 1.76 1.35
CA ALA A 116 0.48 1.75 2.47
C ALA A 116 0.09 2.83 3.48
N ARG A 117 0.16 2.51 4.76
CA ARG A 117 -0.04 3.46 5.84
C ARG A 117 1.05 3.31 6.89
N VAL A 118 1.42 4.42 7.50
CA VAL A 118 2.21 4.42 8.72
C VAL A 118 1.29 4.65 9.91
N GLU A 119 1.50 3.92 10.98
CA GLU A 119 0.82 4.12 12.26
C GLU A 119 1.70 3.63 13.42
N GLY A 120 1.60 4.29 14.55
CA GLY A 120 2.35 3.93 15.75
C GLY A 120 2.32 5.01 16.82
N LYS A 121 3.32 4.99 17.68
CA LYS A 121 3.44 5.87 18.85
C LYS A 121 4.01 7.24 18.48
N HIS A 122 5.02 7.27 17.58
CA HIS A 122 5.86 8.44 17.38
C HIS A 122 5.40 9.34 16.25
N VAL A 123 4.53 8.85 15.35
CA VAL A 123 4.05 9.61 14.18
C VAL A 123 2.53 9.59 14.06
N GLU A 124 1.96 10.66 13.52
CA GLU A 124 0.55 10.67 13.14
C GLU A 124 0.32 9.69 11.99
N LYS A 125 -0.83 8.99 12.04
CA LYS A 125 -1.24 8.07 10.99
C LYS A 125 -1.37 8.81 9.65
N GLN A 126 -0.68 8.29 8.64
CA GLN A 126 -0.76 8.73 7.25
C GLN A 126 -0.88 7.52 6.33
N GLU A 127 -1.50 7.72 5.16
CA GLU A 127 -1.66 6.66 4.16
C GLU A 127 -1.45 7.20 2.75
N THR A 128 -0.99 6.32 1.85
CA THR A 128 -0.80 6.59 0.44
C THR A 128 -1.29 5.42 -0.41
N TYR A 129 -1.92 5.73 -1.54
CA TYR A 129 -2.37 4.73 -2.51
C TYR A 129 -1.29 4.51 -3.57
N ILE A 130 -0.84 3.27 -3.71
CA ILE A 130 0.22 2.87 -4.64
C ILE A 130 -0.39 2.43 -5.99
N GLY A 131 -1.57 1.81 -5.96
CA GLY A 131 -2.22 1.26 -7.14
C GLY A 131 -2.02 -0.25 -7.27
N ASN A 132 -2.04 -0.75 -8.50
CA ASN A 132 -1.84 -2.17 -8.77
C ASN A 132 -0.36 -2.45 -9.03
N ILE A 133 0.13 -3.59 -8.52
CA ILE A 133 1.54 -4.02 -8.73
C ILE A 133 1.54 -5.37 -9.43
N ASP A 134 2.03 -5.39 -10.66
CA ASP A 134 2.21 -6.63 -11.45
C ASP A 134 3.24 -7.56 -10.82
N THR A 135 3.15 -8.84 -11.16
CA THR A 135 4.12 -9.87 -10.77
C THR A 135 5.55 -9.46 -11.15
N GLY A 136 6.47 -9.53 -10.17
CA GLY A 136 7.88 -9.16 -10.33
C GLY A 136 8.12 -7.65 -10.48
N LYS A 137 7.12 -6.81 -10.18
CA LYS A 137 7.23 -5.36 -10.12
C LYS A 137 7.18 -4.85 -8.68
N SER A 138 7.52 -3.57 -8.53
CA SER A 138 7.50 -2.88 -7.26
C SER A 138 6.69 -1.60 -7.35
N GLY A 139 6.14 -1.19 -6.20
CA GLY A 139 5.53 0.12 -6.00
C GLY A 139 6.26 0.88 -4.90
N ASN A 140 6.35 2.20 -5.00
CA ASN A 140 6.99 3.03 -4.01
C ASN A 140 5.99 3.49 -2.96
N VAL A 141 6.46 3.55 -1.73
CA VAL A 141 5.77 4.18 -0.59
C VAL A 141 6.46 5.52 -0.36
N ASP A 142 5.69 6.61 -0.44
CA ASP A 142 6.13 7.95 -0.11
C ASP A 142 5.09 8.55 0.83
N LEU A 143 5.46 8.77 2.09
CA LEU A 143 4.60 9.29 3.14
C LEU A 143 5.28 10.46 3.84
N LEU A 144 4.50 11.48 4.16
CA LEU A 144 4.90 12.58 5.05
C LEU A 144 4.00 12.50 6.28
N ALA A 145 4.56 12.08 7.41
CA ALA A 145 3.85 11.95 8.67
C ALA A 145 4.38 12.96 9.68
N LYS A 146 3.50 13.51 10.52
CA LYS A 146 3.92 14.43 11.56
C LYS A 146 4.49 13.67 12.76
N ALA A 147 5.68 14.08 13.23
CA ALA A 147 6.28 13.60 14.46
C ALA A 147 5.50 14.11 15.68
N ILE A 148 5.03 13.21 16.55
CA ILE A 148 4.18 13.56 17.71
C ILE A 148 4.79 13.23 19.05
N GLU A 149 5.75 12.29 19.11
CA GLU A 149 6.38 11.87 20.35
C GLU A 149 7.90 11.67 20.14
N VAL A 150 8.70 11.97 21.17
CA VAL A 150 10.16 11.80 21.17
C VAL A 150 10.50 10.32 21.22
N THR A 151 11.50 9.89 20.47
CA THR A 151 12.00 8.53 20.52
C THR A 151 12.98 8.37 21.69
N ASP A 152 12.71 7.46 22.60
CA ASP A 152 13.65 7.08 23.65
C ASP A 152 14.64 6.06 23.09
N PHE A 153 15.95 6.32 23.28
CA PHE A 153 17.01 5.41 22.83
C PHE A 153 16.90 4.01 23.44
N ASP A 154 16.45 3.90 24.68
CA ASP A 154 16.25 2.61 25.35
C ASP A 154 15.04 1.83 24.79
N GLU A 155 14.13 2.50 24.08
CA GLU A 155 12.94 1.93 23.47
C GLU A 155 13.08 1.66 21.96
N MET A 156 14.13 2.19 21.28
CA MET A 156 14.36 1.97 19.84
C MET A 156 14.47 0.49 19.43
N ALA A 157 14.72 -0.40 20.38
CA ALA A 157 14.72 -1.85 20.15
C ALA A 157 13.31 -2.47 20.15
N LYS A 158 12.29 -1.71 20.50
CA LYS A 158 10.89 -2.15 20.50
C LYS A 158 10.19 -1.61 19.26
N ALA A 159 9.51 -2.48 18.55
CA ALA A 159 8.64 -2.05 17.44
C ALA A 159 7.38 -1.38 18.02
N GLU A 160 7.32 -0.06 17.95
CA GLU A 160 6.19 0.75 18.39
C GLU A 160 5.53 1.51 17.24
N ASP A 161 6.15 1.45 16.04
CA ASP A 161 5.65 2.04 14.80
C ASP A 161 5.76 1.05 13.64
N TRP A 162 4.84 1.14 12.70
CA TRP A 162 4.73 0.18 11.62
C TRP A 162 4.34 0.85 10.30
N ILE A 163 4.90 0.33 9.22
CA ILE A 163 4.33 0.47 7.89
C ILE A 163 3.44 -0.74 7.66
N ILE A 164 2.18 -0.49 7.34
CA ILE A 164 1.19 -1.52 7.07
C ILE A 164 0.78 -1.39 5.61
N VAL A 165 1.05 -2.45 4.85
CA VAL A 165 0.68 -2.55 3.43
C VAL A 165 -0.57 -3.42 3.31
N THR A 166 -1.62 -2.89 2.71
CA THR A 166 -2.84 -3.63 2.41
C THR A 166 -2.99 -3.78 0.91
N TYR A 167 -3.49 -4.92 0.48
CA TYR A 167 -3.77 -5.18 -0.94
C TYR A 167 -4.93 -6.16 -1.07
N GLU A 168 -5.49 -6.24 -2.26
CA GLU A 168 -6.52 -7.22 -2.62
C GLU A 168 -5.94 -8.22 -3.62
N ASP A 169 -6.39 -9.46 -3.53
CA ASP A 169 -6.17 -10.45 -4.57
C ASP A 169 -7.23 -10.30 -5.70
N ARG A 170 -7.17 -11.19 -6.68
CA ARG A 170 -8.10 -11.18 -7.81
C ARG A 170 -9.57 -11.37 -7.41
N ASN A 171 -9.84 -12.03 -6.29
CA ASN A 171 -11.18 -12.27 -5.79
C ASN A 171 -11.73 -11.09 -5.00
N GLY A 172 -10.87 -10.10 -4.67
CA GLY A 172 -11.18 -8.98 -3.80
C GLY A 172 -10.98 -9.30 -2.32
N ASP A 173 -10.33 -10.44 -2.01
CA ASP A 173 -9.96 -10.78 -0.63
C ASP A 173 -8.81 -9.87 -0.19
N LYS A 174 -8.96 -9.28 1.01
CA LYS A 174 -8.00 -8.33 1.56
C LYS A 174 -6.91 -9.04 2.34
N HIS A 175 -5.69 -8.60 2.09
CA HIS A 175 -4.48 -9.06 2.76
C HIS A 175 -3.75 -7.87 3.38
N GLU A 176 -2.99 -8.14 4.45
CA GLU A 176 -2.22 -7.13 5.16
C GLU A 176 -0.83 -7.68 5.48
N GLU A 177 0.20 -6.86 5.25
CA GLU A 177 1.57 -7.10 5.68
C GLU A 177 2.03 -5.95 6.55
N LYS A 178 2.66 -6.28 7.68
CA LYS A 178 3.10 -5.33 8.68
C LYS A 178 4.61 -5.39 8.84
N VAL A 179 5.27 -4.24 8.72
CA VAL A 179 6.73 -4.11 8.84
C VAL A 179 7.07 -3.06 9.88
N ASP A 180 7.99 -3.38 10.78
CA ASP A 180 8.48 -2.47 11.79
C ASP A 180 9.24 -1.31 11.15
N VAL A 181 9.03 -0.10 11.65
CA VAL A 181 9.78 1.09 11.29
C VAL A 181 10.24 1.78 12.56
N SER A 182 11.44 2.36 12.53
CA SER A 182 12.00 3.10 13.64
C SER A 182 12.24 4.55 13.24
N PHE A 183 11.89 5.47 14.12
CA PHE A 183 12.09 6.91 13.94
C PHE A 183 13.13 7.43 14.93
N TYR A 184 13.87 8.45 14.51
CA TYR A 184 14.72 9.25 15.38
C TYR A 184 14.09 10.64 15.51
N ILE A 185 13.38 10.87 16.62
CA ILE A 185 12.65 12.11 16.88
C ILE A 185 13.14 12.75 18.16
N GLU A 186 13.64 13.98 18.04
CA GLU A 186 14.17 14.76 19.15
C GLU A 186 13.14 15.74 19.72
N THR A 187 13.43 16.27 20.91
CA THR A 187 12.69 17.39 21.47
C THR A 187 12.95 18.66 20.69
N VAL A 188 11.98 19.57 20.65
CA VAL A 188 12.20 20.93 20.14
C VAL A 188 13.11 21.68 21.12
N ASP A 189 14.25 22.18 20.65
CA ASP A 189 15.13 23.02 21.47
C ASP A 189 14.45 24.35 21.80
N TYR A 190 14.53 24.79 23.06
CA TYR A 190 13.95 26.05 23.50
C TYR A 190 14.55 27.27 22.77
N GLU A 191 15.78 27.16 22.29
CA GLU A 191 16.46 28.21 21.51
C GLU A 191 15.77 28.44 20.15
N ASP A 192 15.24 27.40 19.49
CA ASP A 192 14.51 27.50 18.22
C ASP A 192 13.15 28.21 18.42
N LEU A 193 12.55 28.10 19.59
CA LEU A 193 11.27 28.77 19.92
C LEU A 193 11.46 30.28 20.20
N GLU A 194 12.64 30.73 20.63
CA GLU A 194 12.93 32.16 20.84
C GLU A 194 13.16 32.86 19.50
N VAL A 195 13.79 32.20 18.54
CA VAL A 195 13.97 32.75 17.17
C VAL A 195 12.64 32.96 16.46
N LEU A 196 11.65 32.10 16.70
CA LEU A 196 10.30 32.26 16.13
C LEU A 196 9.48 33.36 16.83
N LYS A 197 9.84 33.78 18.05
CA LYS A 197 9.18 34.89 18.78
C LYS A 197 9.73 36.27 18.41
N GLU A 198 10.94 36.36 17.88
CA GLU A 198 11.43 37.56 17.25
C GLU A 198 10.83 37.70 15.83
N ALA A 199 9.53 37.90 15.74
CA ALA A 199 8.96 38.50 14.54
C ALA A 199 9.74 39.80 14.30
N PRO A 200 10.26 40.05 13.08
CA PRO A 200 10.98 41.28 12.81
C PRO A 200 10.05 42.45 13.22
N GLU A 201 10.51 43.22 14.22
CA GLU A 201 9.82 44.48 14.53
C GLU A 201 9.67 45.21 13.19
N LYS A 202 8.43 45.43 12.79
CA LYS A 202 8.15 46.27 11.64
C LYS A 202 8.72 47.63 12.01
N THR A 203 9.94 47.89 11.60
CA THR A 203 10.55 49.22 11.66
C THR A 203 9.83 50.11 10.66
N GLY A 204 8.57 50.40 10.97
CA GLY A 204 7.87 51.51 10.38
C GLY A 204 8.55 52.80 10.84
N PRO A 205 8.58 53.86 10.03
CA PRO A 205 9.17 55.13 10.44
C PRO A 205 8.58 55.55 11.78
N ALA A 206 9.46 55.83 12.73
CA ALA A 206 9.05 56.25 14.07
C ALA A 206 8.00 57.38 13.96
N THR A 207 7.02 57.38 14.84
CA THR A 207 5.88 58.37 14.81
C THR A 207 6.34 59.83 14.69
N TRP A 208 7.49 60.17 15.27
CA TRP A 208 8.10 61.49 15.13
C TRP A 208 8.62 61.78 13.71
N GLN A 209 9.08 60.77 12.96
CA GLN A 209 9.49 60.90 11.55
C GLN A 209 8.28 61.18 10.64
N ILE A 210 7.15 60.53 10.91
CA ILE A 210 5.89 60.79 10.20
C ILE A 210 5.42 62.20 10.46
N LEU A 211 5.49 62.68 11.73
CA LEU A 211 5.15 64.02 12.09
C LEU A 211 6.07 65.07 11.42
N LEU A 212 7.38 64.77 11.30
CA LEU A 212 8.33 65.65 10.62
C LEU A 212 8.02 65.77 9.11
N ILE A 213 7.70 64.65 8.46
CA ILE A 213 7.31 64.64 7.04
C ILE A 213 6.00 65.46 6.85
N CYS A 214 5.02 65.29 7.72
CA CYS A 214 3.79 66.05 7.66
C CYS A 214 4.02 67.56 7.87
N ALA A 215 4.89 67.95 8.80
CA ALA A 215 5.28 69.31 9.03
C ALA A 215 5.98 69.97 7.83
N CYS A 216 6.88 69.25 7.19
CA CYS A 216 7.56 69.68 5.97
C CYS A 216 6.60 69.88 4.80
N VAL A 217 5.64 68.98 4.62
CA VAL A 217 4.62 69.10 3.55
C VAL A 217 3.73 70.35 3.80
N LEU A 218 3.32 70.61 5.04
CA LEU A 218 2.54 71.78 5.40
C LEU A 218 3.34 73.08 5.17
N ALA A 219 4.64 73.10 5.54
CA ALA A 219 5.51 74.28 5.34
C ALA A 219 5.68 74.59 3.84
N VAL A 220 5.88 73.58 2.99
CA VAL A 220 5.96 73.76 1.53
C VAL A 220 4.63 74.22 0.96
N GLY A 221 3.51 73.67 1.42
CA GLY A 221 2.16 74.08 0.99
C GLY A 221 1.90 75.52 1.31
N VAL A 222 2.24 76.03 2.52
CA VAL A 222 2.10 77.44 2.92
C VAL A 222 3.04 78.30 2.10
N PHE A 223 4.28 77.89 1.84
CA PHE A 223 5.22 78.75 1.06
C PHE A 223 4.78 78.86 -0.41
N VAL A 224 4.28 77.76 -1.02
CA VAL A 224 3.68 77.85 -2.37
C VAL A 224 2.41 78.72 -2.40
N GLY A 225 1.54 78.56 -1.40
CA GLY A 225 0.34 79.37 -1.28
C GLY A 225 0.63 80.88 -1.14
N VAL A 226 1.62 81.28 -0.34
CA VAL A 226 2.06 82.65 -0.18
C VAL A 226 2.67 83.24 -1.46
N THR A 227 3.48 82.42 -2.19
CA THR A 227 4.10 82.87 -3.44
C THR A 227 3.07 83.07 -4.57
N ILE A 228 2.08 82.19 -4.66
CA ILE A 228 1.00 82.28 -5.65
C ILE A 228 0.10 83.55 -5.34
N ASN A 229 -0.22 83.80 -4.06
CA ASN A 229 -1.00 84.91 -3.69
C ASN A 229 -0.28 86.27 -3.95
N LYS A 230 1.03 86.29 -3.73
CA LYS A 230 1.89 87.46 -4.03
C LYS A 230 1.99 87.77 -5.52
N LYS A 231 1.87 86.74 -6.40
CA LYS A 231 1.91 86.88 -7.86
C LYS A 231 0.54 87.30 -8.44
N ARG A 232 -0.54 87.16 -7.69
CA ARG A 232 -1.91 87.49 -8.08
C ARG A 232 -2.31 88.98 -7.67
N SER A 233 -1.42 89.61 -6.87
CA SER A 233 -1.61 90.96 -6.35
C SER A 233 -0.67 92.01 -6.99
N ARG A 234 -0.16 91.70 -8.19
CA ARG A 234 0.56 92.68 -9.04
C ARG A 234 -0.08 92.76 -10.41
#